data_159dd898edf57ae991bf2cc547e0d038
#
_entry.id   159dd898edf57ae991bf2cc547e0d038
#
_cell.length_a   1.000
_cell.length_b   1.000
_cell.length_c   1.000
_cell.angle_alpha   90.00
_cell.angle_beta   90.00
_cell.angle_gamma   90.00
#
_symmetry.space_group_name_H-M   'P 1'
#
loop_
_entity.id
_entity.type
_entity.pdbx_description
1 polymer ?
#
loop_
_entity_poly.entity_id
_entity_poly.type
_entity_poly.pdbx_seq_one_letter_code
_entity_poly.pdbx_strand_id
1 'polypeptide(L)'
;MQLGFLTAPFPDTPLNEVADWAAGNGFEILEIACWPRASGPTRRYAGTSHIDVADLSESQAKEIREEVESKGLGISGLGFYPNPMHPDRETREAAIAHMKLVIEACAKMGVPYFNTFMGGDPKLHVDANWERALQIWPEIVDHATEHGVKVTIENCPMIFSYDEWPAGNNIAWSPYIWRRIIETWGDTIGLNYDPSHLVWLMIDQERFIREFGPSIWHVQAKDVQINRDGLYERGSLSGGMGWQIPRLPGLGDADWPKIFAALYRAGYDGAVAIEHEDRDFEKTDELIKRGFLIARDVLRPYIK
;
A
#
# COMPACT_ATOMS: atom_id res chain seq x y z
N MET A 1 18.31 -1.61 0.87
CA MET A 1 16.83 -1.89 0.97
C MET A 1 16.60 -2.90 2.07
N GLN A 2 15.44 -2.89 2.73
CA GLN A 2 15.03 -3.83 3.78
C GLN A 2 13.78 -4.59 3.36
N LEU A 3 13.74 -5.90 3.58
CA LEU A 3 12.61 -6.75 3.20
C LEU A 3 11.68 -7.00 4.37
N GLY A 4 10.40 -6.81 4.14
CA GLY A 4 9.35 -7.12 5.10
C GLY A 4 8.01 -7.34 4.44
N PHE A 5 6.94 -7.08 5.15
CA PHE A 5 5.60 -7.27 4.62
C PHE A 5 4.55 -6.39 5.32
N LEU A 6 3.42 -6.18 4.63
CA LEU A 6 2.20 -5.60 5.21
C LEU A 6 1.51 -6.64 6.10
N THR A 7 1.20 -6.28 7.35
CA THR A 7 0.64 -7.22 8.34
C THR A 7 -0.86 -7.51 8.16
N ALA A 8 -1.54 -6.85 7.23
CA ALA A 8 -2.98 -6.97 7.00
C ALA A 8 -3.52 -8.42 6.83
N PRO A 9 -2.77 -9.39 6.25
CA PRO A 9 -3.22 -10.78 6.12
C PRO A 9 -3.35 -11.57 7.43
N PHE A 10 -2.97 -11.00 8.59
CA PHE A 10 -3.04 -11.64 9.90
C PHE A 10 -4.09 -11.00 10.82
N PRO A 11 -5.41 -10.99 10.47
CA PRO A 11 -6.41 -10.25 11.23
C PRO A 11 -6.62 -10.75 12.66
N ASP A 12 -6.37 -12.05 12.90
CA ASP A 12 -6.62 -12.72 14.17
C ASP A 12 -5.32 -12.99 14.99
N THR A 13 -4.15 -12.66 14.41
CA THR A 13 -2.86 -12.88 15.07
C THR A 13 -2.36 -11.57 15.71
N PRO A 14 -2.05 -11.53 17.00
CA PRO A 14 -1.51 -10.34 17.65
C PRO A 14 -0.19 -9.86 17.03
N LEU A 15 0.06 -8.54 17.05
CA LEU A 15 1.25 -7.94 16.42
C LEU A 15 2.57 -8.55 16.93
N ASN A 16 2.67 -8.81 18.23
CA ASN A 16 3.86 -9.43 18.83
C ASN A 16 4.15 -10.81 18.25
N GLU A 17 3.14 -11.63 17.99
CA GLU A 17 3.29 -12.97 17.39
C GLU A 17 3.66 -12.85 15.90
N VAL A 18 3.07 -11.88 15.17
CA VAL A 18 3.46 -11.57 13.80
C VAL A 18 4.93 -11.14 13.73
N ALA A 19 5.34 -10.27 14.66
CA ALA A 19 6.72 -9.79 14.73
C ALA A 19 7.72 -10.91 15.09
N ASP A 20 7.38 -11.78 16.03
CA ASP A 20 8.21 -12.95 16.39
C ASP A 20 8.39 -13.87 15.17
N TRP A 21 7.31 -14.13 14.44
CA TRP A 21 7.39 -14.95 13.25
C TRP A 21 8.21 -14.27 12.15
N ALA A 22 8.03 -12.96 11.93
CA ALA A 22 8.77 -12.20 10.94
C ALA A 22 10.28 -12.23 11.22
N ALA A 23 10.70 -11.92 12.45
CA ALA A 23 12.10 -11.94 12.87
C ALA A 23 12.70 -13.32 12.72
N GLY A 24 12.00 -14.37 13.19
CA GLY A 24 12.44 -15.77 13.09
C GLY A 24 12.58 -16.28 11.65
N ASN A 25 12.00 -15.57 10.67
CA ASN A 25 12.05 -15.94 9.26
C ASN A 25 12.87 -14.96 8.39
N GLY A 26 13.69 -14.10 9.00
CA GLY A 26 14.64 -13.24 8.31
C GLY A 26 14.02 -12.06 7.55
N PHE A 27 12.86 -11.58 7.99
CA PHE A 27 12.35 -10.26 7.62
C PHE A 27 13.02 -9.18 8.49
N GLU A 28 13.04 -7.94 8.00
CA GLU A 28 13.77 -6.84 8.63
C GLU A 28 12.85 -5.67 9.00
N ILE A 29 11.68 -5.58 8.35
CA ILE A 29 10.72 -4.50 8.56
C ILE A 29 9.29 -5.02 8.54
N LEU A 30 8.37 -4.22 9.12
CA LEU A 30 6.92 -4.41 8.97
C LEU A 30 6.26 -3.11 8.52
N GLU A 31 5.31 -3.23 7.60
CA GLU A 31 4.26 -2.24 7.39
C GLU A 31 3.06 -2.67 8.23
N ILE A 32 2.68 -1.87 9.22
CA ILE A 32 1.67 -2.27 10.20
C ILE A 32 0.28 -1.80 9.78
N ALA A 33 -0.66 -2.73 9.72
CA ALA A 33 -2.06 -2.47 9.40
C ALA A 33 -2.78 -1.74 10.55
N CYS A 34 -3.41 -0.60 10.25
CA CYS A 34 -4.04 0.30 11.22
C CYS A 34 -5.47 0.69 10.80
N TRP A 35 -6.29 -0.28 10.30
CA TRP A 35 -7.70 -0.01 10.03
C TRP A 35 -8.49 0.25 11.31
N PRO A 36 -9.64 0.94 11.23
CA PRO A 36 -10.58 0.95 12.34
C PRO A 36 -10.97 -0.47 12.71
N ARG A 37 -11.08 -0.78 14.00
CA ARG A 37 -11.60 -2.09 14.44
C ARG A 37 -13.02 -2.27 13.96
N ALA A 38 -13.25 -3.26 13.12
CA ALA A 38 -14.55 -3.54 12.56
C ALA A 38 -15.41 -4.36 13.55
N SER A 39 -16.69 -4.00 13.66
CA SER A 39 -17.68 -4.73 14.46
C SER A 39 -18.46 -5.78 13.66
N GLY A 40 -18.04 -6.12 12.44
CA GLY A 40 -18.75 -7.04 11.53
C GLY A 40 -17.88 -7.53 10.37
N PRO A 41 -18.46 -8.25 9.39
CA PRO A 41 -17.74 -8.75 8.25
C PRO A 41 -17.07 -7.62 7.50
N THR A 42 -15.77 -7.70 7.35
CA THR A 42 -14.98 -6.75 6.58
C THR A 42 -14.69 -7.30 5.19
N ARG A 43 -14.44 -6.40 4.25
CA ARG A 43 -13.82 -6.76 3.02
C ARG A 43 -12.42 -7.33 3.34
N ARG A 44 -12.02 -8.37 2.61
CA ARG A 44 -10.71 -9.03 2.64
C ARG A 44 -9.58 -8.06 3.02
N TYR A 45 -8.87 -8.34 4.09
CA TYR A 45 -7.82 -7.52 4.73
C TYR A 45 -8.23 -6.11 5.20
N ALA A 46 -9.28 -5.51 4.69
CA ALA A 46 -9.80 -4.24 5.20
C ALA A 46 -10.46 -4.49 6.57
N GLY A 47 -9.88 -3.91 7.61
CA GLY A 47 -10.36 -4.08 8.98
C GLY A 47 -9.36 -4.74 9.93
N THR A 48 -8.21 -5.23 9.43
CA THR A 48 -7.10 -5.63 10.28
C THR A 48 -6.54 -4.42 11.02
N SER A 49 -6.53 -4.50 12.34
CA SER A 49 -6.02 -3.43 13.21
C SER A 49 -5.06 -4.03 14.22
N HIS A 50 -3.77 -3.90 13.93
CA HIS A 50 -2.71 -4.30 14.86
C HIS A 50 -2.37 -3.21 15.87
N ILE A 51 -2.73 -1.96 15.56
CA ILE A 51 -2.60 -0.81 16.46
C ILE A 51 -3.94 -0.09 16.48
N ASP A 52 -4.53 0.05 17.66
CA ASP A 52 -5.72 0.89 17.86
C ASP A 52 -5.25 2.34 17.98
N VAL A 53 -5.35 3.06 16.87
CA VAL A 53 -4.85 4.45 16.80
C VAL A 53 -5.78 5.47 17.44
N ALA A 54 -7.05 5.10 17.71
CA ALA A 54 -8.06 6.03 18.24
C ALA A 54 -7.71 6.49 19.66
N ASP A 55 -7.20 5.58 20.49
CA ASP A 55 -6.87 5.86 21.90
C ASP A 55 -5.37 5.67 22.21
N LEU A 56 -4.50 5.77 21.18
CA LEU A 56 -3.06 5.53 21.32
C LEU A 56 -2.38 6.64 22.11
N SER A 57 -1.92 6.34 23.32
CA SER A 57 -1.08 7.24 24.12
C SER A 57 0.38 7.19 23.68
N GLU A 58 1.17 8.23 24.05
CA GLU A 58 2.63 8.27 23.83
C GLU A 58 3.36 7.06 24.45
N SER A 59 2.94 6.61 25.65
CA SER A 59 3.52 5.47 26.32
C SER A 59 3.28 4.18 25.54
N GLN A 60 2.03 3.94 25.10
CA GLN A 60 1.67 2.77 24.33
C GLN A 60 2.37 2.76 22.96
N ALA A 61 2.43 3.91 22.29
CA ALA A 61 3.15 4.05 21.02
C ALA A 61 4.63 3.67 21.15
N LYS A 62 5.27 4.15 22.22
CA LYS A 62 6.66 3.81 22.55
C LYS A 62 6.82 2.31 22.85
N GLU A 63 5.95 1.74 23.69
CA GLU A 63 5.98 0.32 24.04
C GLU A 63 5.85 -0.60 22.82
N ILE A 64 4.89 -0.29 21.92
CA ILE A 64 4.70 -1.06 20.67
C ILE A 64 5.94 -0.97 19.79
N ARG A 65 6.51 0.22 19.63
CA ARG A 65 7.73 0.40 18.84
C ARG A 65 8.89 -0.38 19.43
N GLU A 66 9.15 -0.22 20.73
CA GLU A 66 10.25 -0.90 21.42
C GLU A 66 10.09 -2.44 21.38
N GLU A 67 8.88 -2.94 21.45
CA GLU A 67 8.59 -4.37 21.29
C GLU A 67 9.00 -4.88 19.91
N VAL A 68 8.61 -4.19 18.83
CA VAL A 68 8.99 -4.58 17.46
C VAL A 68 10.51 -4.46 17.26
N GLU A 69 11.11 -3.34 17.70
CA GLU A 69 12.56 -3.10 17.59
C GLU A 69 13.39 -4.10 18.39
N SER A 70 12.90 -4.56 19.56
CA SER A 70 13.58 -5.56 20.39
C SER A 70 13.77 -6.90 19.71
N LYS A 71 12.95 -7.18 18.68
CA LYS A 71 13.04 -8.39 17.84
C LYS A 71 13.96 -8.20 16.63
N GLY A 72 14.61 -7.04 16.50
CA GLY A 72 15.47 -6.69 15.36
C GLY A 72 14.69 -6.23 14.11
N LEU A 73 13.43 -5.88 14.26
CA LEU A 73 12.59 -5.41 13.18
C LEU A 73 12.43 -3.87 13.21
N GLY A 74 12.41 -3.25 12.02
CA GLY A 74 11.96 -1.87 11.86
C GLY A 74 10.46 -1.80 11.52
N ILE A 75 9.90 -0.59 11.58
CA ILE A 75 8.56 -0.28 11.09
C ILE A 75 8.71 0.64 9.88
N SER A 76 8.31 0.15 8.69
CA SER A 76 8.45 0.92 7.45
C SER A 76 7.37 1.98 7.27
N GLY A 77 6.19 1.75 7.84
CA GLY A 77 5.05 2.64 7.76
C GLY A 77 3.84 2.09 8.50
N LEU A 78 2.86 2.94 8.73
CA LEU A 78 1.53 2.52 9.17
C LEU A 78 0.59 2.57 7.96
N GLY A 79 -0.12 1.47 7.71
CA GLY A 79 -0.98 1.30 6.54
C GLY A 79 -2.47 1.41 6.88
N PHE A 80 -3.15 2.33 6.21
CA PHE A 80 -4.62 2.41 6.16
C PHE A 80 -5.03 2.93 4.79
N TYR A 81 -5.78 2.14 4.03
CA TYR A 81 -6.06 2.37 2.62
C TYR A 81 -7.54 2.64 2.35
N PRO A 82 -8.09 3.79 2.81
CA PRO A 82 -9.47 4.19 2.55
C PRO A 82 -9.62 4.90 1.22
N ASN A 83 -10.86 5.29 0.92
CA ASN A 83 -11.13 6.28 -0.13
C ASN A 83 -11.51 7.64 0.51
N PRO A 84 -10.55 8.56 0.77
CA PRO A 84 -10.84 9.88 1.34
C PRO A 84 -11.58 10.82 0.37
N MET A 85 -11.77 10.40 -0.87
CA MET A 85 -12.54 11.14 -1.88
C MET A 85 -13.89 10.47 -2.19
N HIS A 86 -14.36 9.56 -1.34
CA HIS A 86 -15.63 8.87 -1.52
C HIS A 86 -16.78 9.86 -1.76
N PRO A 87 -17.72 9.58 -2.72
CA PRO A 87 -18.84 10.48 -3.01
C PRO A 87 -19.77 10.68 -1.82
N ASP A 88 -20.02 9.63 -1.04
CA ASP A 88 -20.76 9.74 0.22
C ASP A 88 -19.96 10.52 1.25
N ARG A 89 -20.61 11.54 1.83
CA ARG A 89 -19.96 12.50 2.73
C ARG A 89 -19.55 11.86 4.05
N GLU A 90 -20.42 11.06 4.66
CA GLU A 90 -20.18 10.45 5.96
C GLU A 90 -19.01 9.45 5.88
N THR A 91 -19.00 8.61 4.84
CA THR A 91 -17.89 7.68 4.55
C THR A 91 -16.58 8.42 4.36
N ARG A 92 -16.59 9.53 3.62
CA ARG A 92 -15.40 10.35 3.37
C ARG A 92 -14.88 11.00 4.64
N GLU A 93 -15.74 11.64 5.44
CA GLU A 93 -15.36 12.31 6.67
C GLU A 93 -14.81 11.31 7.70
N ALA A 94 -15.41 10.14 7.82
CA ALA A 94 -14.90 9.06 8.67
C ALA A 94 -13.52 8.57 8.22
N ALA A 95 -13.31 8.41 6.91
CA ALA A 95 -12.02 8.04 6.35
C ALA A 95 -10.95 9.07 6.69
N ILE A 96 -11.21 10.36 6.45
CA ILE A 96 -10.28 11.46 6.73
C ILE A 96 -9.97 11.56 8.23
N ALA A 97 -10.98 11.44 9.08
CA ALA A 97 -10.78 11.48 10.52
C ALA A 97 -9.82 10.36 10.99
N HIS A 98 -10.01 9.13 10.50
CA HIS A 98 -9.13 8.02 10.87
C HIS A 98 -7.71 8.17 10.25
N MET A 99 -7.57 8.70 9.02
CA MET A 99 -6.27 9.01 8.43
C MET A 99 -5.47 9.97 9.33
N LYS A 100 -6.09 10.99 9.89
CA LYS A 100 -5.45 11.92 10.83
C LYS A 100 -4.96 11.22 12.09
N LEU A 101 -5.75 10.29 12.63
CA LEU A 101 -5.31 9.48 13.78
C LEU A 101 -4.10 8.58 13.45
N VAL A 102 -4.05 8.00 12.24
CA VAL A 102 -2.88 7.21 11.80
C VAL A 102 -1.66 8.10 11.62
N ILE A 103 -1.80 9.31 11.08
CA ILE A 103 -0.71 10.29 10.98
C ILE A 103 -0.17 10.65 12.39
N GLU A 104 -1.05 10.92 13.34
CA GLU A 104 -0.66 11.18 14.74
C GLU A 104 0.04 9.95 15.37
N ALA A 105 -0.44 8.73 15.08
CA ALA A 105 0.21 7.51 15.52
C ALA A 105 1.61 7.35 14.92
N CYS A 106 1.81 7.67 13.63
CA CYS A 106 3.13 7.71 13.02
C CYS A 106 4.07 8.65 13.77
N ALA A 107 3.61 9.86 14.09
CA ALA A 107 4.40 10.84 14.83
C ALA A 107 4.77 10.33 16.23
N LYS A 108 3.79 9.83 17.01
CA LYS A 108 4.01 9.27 18.36
C LYS A 108 4.98 8.09 18.35
N MET A 109 4.94 7.27 17.31
CA MET A 109 5.82 6.10 17.16
C MET A 109 7.18 6.44 16.53
N GLY A 110 7.37 7.66 16.00
CA GLY A 110 8.55 8.00 15.22
C GLY A 110 8.67 7.25 13.91
N VAL A 111 7.55 6.81 13.35
CA VAL A 111 7.47 6.13 12.05
C VAL A 111 7.33 7.18 10.94
N PRO A 112 8.17 7.17 9.89
CA PRO A 112 8.23 8.26 8.93
C PRO A 112 7.06 8.32 7.96
N TYR A 113 6.39 7.18 7.68
CA TYR A 113 5.43 7.06 6.59
C TYR A 113 4.05 6.60 7.05
N PHE A 114 3.04 7.32 6.57
CA PHE A 114 1.66 6.88 6.51
C PHE A 114 1.37 6.39 5.07
N ASN A 115 1.06 5.12 4.90
CA ASN A 115 0.80 4.50 3.60
C ASN A 115 -0.71 4.43 3.35
N THR A 116 -1.17 4.94 2.20
CA THR A 116 -2.60 5.09 1.93
C THR A 116 -2.94 5.20 0.44
N PHE A 117 -4.20 5.47 0.12
CA PHE A 117 -4.69 5.83 -1.21
C PHE A 117 -5.03 7.32 -1.32
N MET A 118 -4.90 7.87 -2.55
CA MET A 118 -5.41 9.21 -2.89
C MET A 118 -6.94 9.26 -2.84
N GLY A 119 -7.57 8.17 -3.22
CA GLY A 119 -9.01 8.09 -3.38
C GLY A 119 -9.51 8.56 -4.75
N GLY A 120 -10.82 8.45 -4.95
CA GLY A 120 -11.50 8.86 -6.17
C GLY A 120 -13.00 8.62 -6.10
N ASP A 121 -13.75 9.40 -6.85
CA ASP A 121 -15.16 9.13 -7.15
C ASP A 121 -15.21 8.42 -8.52
N PRO A 122 -15.57 7.12 -8.56
CA PRO A 122 -15.55 6.37 -9.81
C PRO A 122 -16.52 6.87 -10.88
N LYS A 123 -17.47 7.72 -10.52
CA LYS A 123 -18.43 8.34 -11.45
C LYS A 123 -17.90 9.59 -12.13
N LEU A 124 -16.76 10.11 -11.67
CA LEU A 124 -16.13 11.31 -12.22
C LEU A 124 -14.96 10.93 -13.13
N HIS A 125 -14.71 11.73 -14.16
CA HIS A 125 -13.47 11.67 -14.93
C HIS A 125 -12.26 12.02 -14.04
N VAL A 126 -11.09 11.58 -14.47
CA VAL A 126 -9.82 11.77 -13.73
C VAL A 126 -9.54 13.24 -13.44
N ASP A 127 -9.79 14.15 -14.41
CA ASP A 127 -9.58 15.59 -14.21
C ASP A 127 -10.57 16.19 -13.21
N ALA A 128 -11.83 15.78 -13.23
CA ALA A 128 -12.82 16.22 -12.25
C ALA A 128 -12.51 15.69 -10.83
N ASN A 129 -11.98 14.47 -10.76
CA ASN A 129 -11.44 13.93 -9.51
C ASN A 129 -10.23 14.71 -9.03
N TRP A 130 -9.35 15.19 -9.93
CA TRP A 130 -8.21 16.01 -9.54
C TRP A 130 -8.66 17.34 -8.91
N GLU A 131 -9.64 18.02 -9.52
CA GLU A 131 -10.21 19.24 -8.92
C GLU A 131 -10.82 18.98 -7.54
N ARG A 132 -11.41 17.80 -7.34
CA ARG A 132 -11.89 17.36 -6.02
C ARG A 132 -10.74 17.09 -5.06
N ALA A 133 -9.66 16.49 -5.52
CA ALA A 133 -8.46 16.27 -4.69
C ALA A 133 -7.88 17.59 -4.17
N LEU A 134 -7.82 18.63 -5.02
CA LEU A 134 -7.37 19.98 -4.62
C LEU A 134 -8.23 20.63 -3.52
N GLN A 135 -9.46 20.16 -3.34
CA GLN A 135 -10.36 20.67 -2.28
C GLN A 135 -10.24 19.84 -0.97
N ILE A 136 -9.96 18.54 -1.07
CA ILE A 136 -10.00 17.62 0.06
C ILE A 136 -8.60 17.42 0.67
N TRP A 137 -7.60 17.22 -0.15
CA TRP A 137 -6.25 16.84 0.30
C TRP A 137 -5.47 17.90 1.08
N PRO A 138 -5.66 19.22 0.90
CA PRO A 138 -4.92 20.21 1.67
C PRO A 138 -5.00 19.99 3.19
N GLU A 139 -6.18 19.66 3.75
CA GLU A 139 -6.33 19.42 5.19
C GLU A 139 -5.57 18.18 5.69
N ILE A 140 -5.37 17.15 4.83
CA ILE A 140 -4.61 15.94 5.18
C ILE A 140 -3.11 16.23 5.10
N VAL A 141 -2.70 16.95 4.06
CA VAL A 141 -1.31 17.36 3.84
C VAL A 141 -0.82 18.31 4.94
N ASP A 142 -1.63 19.30 5.31
CA ASP A 142 -1.31 20.21 6.40
C ASP A 142 -1.16 19.46 7.71
N HIS A 143 -2.09 18.55 8.02
CA HIS A 143 -2.02 17.73 9.23
C HIS A 143 -0.76 16.82 9.24
N ALA A 144 -0.42 16.20 8.14
CA ALA A 144 0.80 15.39 8.03
C ALA A 144 2.06 16.23 8.20
N THR A 145 2.09 17.42 7.61
CA THR A 145 3.21 18.36 7.70
C THR A 145 3.42 18.87 9.14
N GLU A 146 2.33 19.23 9.83
CA GLU A 146 2.36 19.66 11.23
C GLU A 146 2.93 18.59 12.17
N HIS A 147 2.69 17.30 11.85
CA HIS A 147 3.20 16.16 12.60
C HIS A 147 4.56 15.63 12.12
N GLY A 148 5.14 16.21 11.06
CA GLY A 148 6.41 15.76 10.49
C GLY A 148 6.36 14.39 9.82
N VAL A 149 5.17 13.94 9.42
CA VAL A 149 4.92 12.64 8.79
C VAL A 149 4.81 12.81 7.27
N LYS A 150 5.39 11.88 6.52
CA LYS A 150 5.24 11.80 5.07
C LYS A 150 4.10 10.84 4.72
N VAL A 151 3.37 11.15 3.66
CA VAL A 151 2.30 10.30 3.16
C VAL A 151 2.77 9.58 1.90
N THR A 152 2.64 8.26 1.83
CA THR A 152 2.94 7.52 0.61
C THR A 152 1.66 6.98 -0.01
N ILE A 153 1.43 7.31 -1.28
CA ILE A 153 0.23 6.93 -2.00
C ILE A 153 0.53 5.72 -2.88
N GLU A 154 -0.26 4.65 -2.71
CA GLU A 154 -0.16 3.47 -3.56
C GLU A 154 -0.82 3.71 -4.92
N ASN A 155 -0.22 3.14 -5.97
CA ASN A 155 -0.66 3.27 -7.36
C ASN A 155 -1.73 2.25 -7.79
N CYS A 156 -2.52 1.73 -6.86
CA CYS A 156 -3.65 0.85 -7.14
C CYS A 156 -4.86 1.64 -7.66
N PRO A 157 -5.46 1.31 -8.81
CA PRO A 157 -6.69 1.98 -9.28
C PRO A 157 -7.94 1.68 -8.43
N MET A 158 -7.94 0.62 -7.62
CA MET A 158 -9.07 0.15 -6.81
C MET A 158 -10.34 -0.04 -7.64
N ILE A 159 -10.28 -0.88 -8.67
CA ILE A 159 -11.43 -1.26 -9.48
C ILE A 159 -11.88 -2.66 -9.07
N PHE A 160 -13.11 -2.78 -8.58
CA PHE A 160 -13.69 -4.02 -8.05
C PHE A 160 -14.98 -4.44 -8.75
N SER A 161 -15.56 -3.55 -9.54
CA SER A 161 -16.77 -3.79 -10.33
C SER A 161 -16.76 -2.97 -11.61
N TYR A 162 -17.64 -3.30 -12.54
CA TYR A 162 -17.82 -2.52 -13.77
C TYR A 162 -18.34 -1.09 -13.52
N ASP A 163 -19.00 -0.87 -12.38
CA ASP A 163 -19.54 0.44 -12.02
C ASP A 163 -18.45 1.44 -11.58
N GLU A 164 -17.23 0.97 -11.35
CA GLU A 164 -16.08 1.77 -10.93
C GLU A 164 -15.15 2.13 -12.10
N TRP A 165 -15.48 1.71 -13.29
CA TRP A 165 -14.78 2.10 -14.51
C TRP A 165 -15.37 3.40 -15.07
N PRO A 166 -14.57 4.36 -15.60
CA PRO A 166 -13.11 4.25 -15.85
C PRO A 166 -12.20 4.83 -14.77
N ALA A 167 -12.71 5.50 -13.73
CA ALA A 167 -11.86 6.24 -12.79
C ALA A 167 -11.28 5.39 -11.67
N GLY A 168 -11.98 4.33 -11.24
CA GLY A 168 -11.65 3.58 -10.03
C GLY A 168 -11.94 4.37 -8.75
N ASN A 169 -11.66 3.76 -7.62
CA ASN A 169 -11.78 4.40 -6.29
C ASN A 169 -10.48 5.07 -5.83
N ASN A 170 -9.45 5.09 -6.67
CA ASN A 170 -8.20 5.80 -6.45
C ASN A 170 -7.66 6.32 -7.79
N ILE A 171 -7.37 7.61 -7.90
CA ILE A 171 -6.91 8.23 -9.15
C ILE A 171 -5.41 8.18 -9.36
N ALA A 172 -4.64 7.82 -8.35
CA ALA A 172 -3.17 7.86 -8.35
C ALA A 172 -2.53 6.64 -9.04
N TRP A 173 -3.01 6.24 -10.21
CA TRP A 173 -2.56 5.03 -10.91
C TRP A 173 -1.78 5.27 -12.20
N SER A 174 -1.59 6.52 -12.62
CA SER A 174 -0.89 6.81 -13.88
C SER A 174 0.13 7.93 -13.76
N PRO A 175 1.16 7.97 -14.64
CA PRO A 175 2.12 9.07 -14.71
C PRO A 175 1.48 10.45 -14.85
N TYR A 176 0.33 10.54 -15.52
CA TYR A 176 -0.43 11.77 -15.70
C TYR A 176 -0.86 12.40 -14.36
N ILE A 177 -1.35 11.58 -13.44
CA ILE A 177 -1.75 12.06 -12.11
C ILE A 177 -0.54 12.16 -11.18
N TRP A 178 0.43 11.26 -11.27
CA TRP A 178 1.61 11.31 -10.40
C TRP A 178 2.42 12.60 -10.58
N ARG A 179 2.55 13.11 -11.80
CA ARG A 179 3.19 14.43 -12.02
C ARG A 179 2.47 15.53 -11.25
N ARG A 180 1.13 15.56 -11.34
CA ARG A 180 0.31 16.55 -10.63
C ARG A 180 0.45 16.45 -9.11
N ILE A 181 0.43 15.22 -8.56
CA ILE A 181 0.62 14.99 -7.11
C ILE A 181 1.97 15.55 -6.66
N ILE A 182 3.05 15.20 -7.37
CA ILE A 182 4.41 15.62 -7.00
C ILE A 182 4.60 17.13 -7.19
N GLU A 183 4.07 17.70 -8.26
CA GLU A 183 4.12 19.15 -8.49
C GLU A 183 3.36 19.94 -7.42
N THR A 184 2.31 19.36 -6.85
CA THR A 184 1.44 20.05 -5.88
C THR A 184 1.86 19.81 -4.44
N TRP A 185 2.23 18.57 -4.07
CA TRP A 185 2.46 18.13 -2.69
C TRP A 185 3.72 17.28 -2.49
N GLY A 186 4.66 17.30 -3.44
CA GLY A 186 5.82 16.41 -3.46
C GLY A 186 6.76 16.52 -2.25
N ASP A 187 6.66 17.59 -1.47
CA ASP A 187 7.38 17.72 -0.20
C ASP A 187 6.77 16.87 0.93
N THR A 188 5.49 16.51 0.84
CA THR A 188 4.76 15.76 1.87
C THR A 188 4.22 14.43 1.35
N ILE A 189 3.87 14.34 0.05
CA ILE A 189 3.35 13.13 -0.58
C ILE A 189 4.39 12.51 -1.51
N GLY A 190 4.66 11.22 -1.30
CA GLY A 190 5.46 10.36 -2.18
C GLY A 190 4.69 9.12 -2.65
N LEU A 191 5.38 8.28 -3.38
CA LEU A 191 4.83 7.07 -3.98
C LEU A 191 5.11 5.86 -3.08
N ASN A 192 4.06 5.09 -2.79
CA ASN A 192 4.16 3.70 -2.37
C ASN A 192 4.02 2.85 -3.65
N TYR A 193 5.15 2.41 -4.20
CA TYR A 193 5.22 1.79 -5.51
C TYR A 193 4.83 0.31 -5.46
N ASP A 194 3.72 -0.04 -6.12
CA ASP A 194 3.31 -1.42 -6.38
C ASP A 194 3.45 -1.74 -7.88
N PRO A 195 4.41 -2.61 -8.25
CA PRO A 195 4.63 -2.97 -9.65
C PRO A 195 3.48 -3.74 -10.29
N SER A 196 2.70 -4.49 -9.51
CA SER A 196 1.64 -5.33 -10.05
C SER A 196 0.61 -4.53 -10.87
N HIS A 197 0.25 -3.34 -10.38
CA HIS A 197 -0.72 -2.49 -11.05
C HIS A 197 -0.21 -1.94 -12.38
N LEU A 198 1.09 -1.65 -12.48
CA LEU A 198 1.66 -1.17 -13.75
C LEU A 198 1.69 -2.27 -14.80
N VAL A 199 1.86 -3.55 -14.40
CA VAL A 199 1.84 -4.70 -15.34
C VAL A 199 0.50 -4.75 -16.09
N TRP A 200 -0.61 -4.79 -15.36
CA TRP A 200 -1.93 -4.94 -16.01
C TRP A 200 -2.45 -3.63 -16.62
N LEU A 201 -1.96 -2.46 -16.16
CA LEU A 201 -2.22 -1.17 -16.79
C LEU A 201 -1.32 -0.93 -18.01
N MET A 202 -0.41 -1.85 -18.34
CA MET A 202 0.53 -1.77 -19.47
C MET A 202 1.43 -0.52 -19.39
N ILE A 203 1.79 -0.08 -18.18
CA ILE A 203 2.70 1.05 -17.95
C ILE A 203 4.13 0.50 -17.84
N ASP A 204 5.06 1.11 -18.60
CA ASP A 204 6.48 0.76 -18.58
C ASP A 204 7.09 1.05 -17.21
N GLN A 205 7.45 0.00 -16.48
CA GLN A 205 7.94 0.08 -15.10
C GLN A 205 9.32 0.72 -15.00
N GLU A 206 10.25 0.41 -15.91
CA GLU A 206 11.59 1.00 -15.90
C GLU A 206 11.53 2.51 -16.17
N ARG A 207 10.67 2.91 -17.10
CA ARG A 207 10.42 4.33 -17.38
C ARG A 207 9.76 5.02 -16.19
N PHE A 208 8.79 4.38 -15.56
CA PHE A 208 8.11 4.91 -14.38
C PHE A 208 9.09 5.12 -13.23
N ILE A 209 9.89 4.11 -12.88
CA ILE A 209 10.90 4.22 -11.82
C ILE A 209 11.96 5.28 -12.16
N ARG A 210 12.40 5.37 -13.42
CA ARG A 210 13.36 6.39 -13.84
C ARG A 210 12.82 7.81 -13.69
N GLU A 211 11.52 8.02 -13.95
CA GLU A 211 10.87 9.32 -13.85
C GLU A 211 10.56 9.70 -12.39
N PHE A 212 10.00 8.76 -11.63
CA PHE A 212 9.47 9.02 -10.29
C PHE A 212 10.37 8.52 -9.16
N GLY A 213 11.53 7.95 -9.44
CA GLY A 213 12.42 7.34 -8.46
C GLY A 213 12.69 8.19 -7.21
N PRO A 214 13.01 9.49 -7.32
CA PRO A 214 13.19 10.34 -6.14
C PRO A 214 11.95 10.49 -5.25
N SER A 215 10.77 10.23 -5.79
CA SER A 215 9.50 10.29 -5.08
C SER A 215 8.98 8.92 -4.64
N ILE A 216 9.67 7.82 -4.96
CA ILE A 216 9.37 6.49 -4.43
C ILE A 216 9.97 6.41 -3.02
N TRP A 217 9.12 6.42 -2.01
CA TRP A 217 9.54 6.37 -0.61
C TRP A 217 9.25 5.04 0.05
N HIS A 218 8.33 4.26 -0.52
CA HIS A 218 7.98 2.91 -0.08
C HIS A 218 7.70 2.03 -1.30
N VAL A 219 7.91 0.72 -1.17
CA VAL A 219 7.59 -0.27 -2.20
C VAL A 219 6.72 -1.36 -1.60
N GLN A 220 5.56 -1.60 -2.20
CA GLN A 220 4.75 -2.79 -1.95
C GLN A 220 5.03 -3.83 -3.04
N ALA A 221 5.66 -4.93 -2.63
CA ALA A 221 6.02 -6.01 -3.53
C ALA A 221 4.85 -6.97 -3.68
N LYS A 222 3.96 -6.67 -4.62
CA LYS A 222 2.89 -7.52 -5.10
C LYS A 222 3.13 -7.88 -6.56
N ASP A 223 2.71 -9.06 -6.96
CA ASP A 223 2.74 -9.52 -8.35
C ASP A 223 1.32 -9.68 -8.89
N VAL A 224 1.22 -9.84 -10.20
CA VAL A 224 -0.05 -10.06 -10.90
C VAL A 224 0.15 -11.01 -12.07
N GLN A 225 -0.73 -11.96 -12.22
CA GLN A 225 -0.81 -12.82 -13.38
C GLN A 225 -1.87 -12.28 -14.35
N ILE A 226 -1.51 -12.13 -15.61
CA ILE A 226 -2.45 -11.81 -16.68
C ILE A 226 -3.06 -13.11 -17.21
N ASN A 227 -4.30 -13.39 -16.85
CA ASN A 227 -5.06 -14.47 -17.44
C ASN A 227 -5.40 -14.11 -18.90
N ARG A 228 -4.66 -14.70 -19.85
CA ARG A 228 -4.78 -14.39 -21.28
C ARG A 228 -6.14 -14.75 -21.86
N ASP A 229 -6.74 -15.83 -21.40
CA ASP A 229 -8.08 -16.26 -21.85
C ASP A 229 -9.15 -15.29 -21.30
N GLY A 230 -9.05 -14.93 -20.03
CA GLY A 230 -9.93 -13.92 -19.44
C GLY A 230 -9.81 -12.54 -20.12
N LEU A 231 -8.60 -12.12 -20.48
CA LEU A 231 -8.36 -10.88 -21.22
C LEU A 231 -8.94 -10.97 -22.65
N TYR A 232 -8.81 -12.11 -23.33
CA TYR A 232 -9.41 -12.34 -24.64
C TYR A 232 -10.95 -12.21 -24.59
N GLU A 233 -11.58 -12.84 -23.60
CA GLU A 233 -13.03 -12.84 -23.45
C GLU A 233 -13.62 -11.47 -23.04
N ARG A 234 -12.91 -10.70 -22.25
CA ARG A 234 -13.46 -9.49 -21.60
C ARG A 234 -12.89 -8.16 -22.15
N GLY A 235 -11.70 -8.23 -22.72
CA GLY A 235 -10.97 -7.04 -23.16
C GLY A 235 -10.46 -6.16 -22.01
N SER A 236 -9.57 -5.23 -22.33
CA SER A 236 -8.96 -4.32 -21.35
C SER A 236 -9.95 -3.31 -20.74
N LEU A 237 -11.04 -2.99 -21.44
CA LEU A 237 -12.07 -2.08 -20.93
C LEU A 237 -12.88 -2.65 -19.76
N SER A 238 -12.71 -3.92 -19.45
CA SER A 238 -13.27 -4.53 -18.22
C SER A 238 -12.57 -4.07 -16.94
N GLY A 239 -11.55 -3.22 -17.03
CA GLY A 239 -10.83 -2.72 -15.85
C GLY A 239 -10.09 -3.79 -15.04
N GLY A 240 -9.62 -4.85 -15.70
CA GLY A 240 -8.97 -5.99 -15.04
C GLY A 240 -9.92 -7.10 -14.58
N MET A 241 -11.24 -6.85 -14.61
CA MET A 241 -12.22 -7.83 -14.13
C MET A 241 -12.13 -9.16 -14.86
N GLY A 242 -11.77 -10.21 -14.12
CA GLY A 242 -11.69 -11.59 -14.59
C GLY A 242 -10.42 -11.95 -15.37
N TRP A 243 -9.42 -11.07 -15.46
CA TRP A 243 -8.17 -11.37 -16.14
C TRP A 243 -6.90 -10.88 -15.42
N GLN A 244 -7.00 -9.91 -14.51
CA GLN A 244 -5.90 -9.60 -13.61
C GLN A 244 -6.06 -10.44 -12.34
N ILE A 245 -5.05 -11.21 -11.98
CA ILE A 245 -5.07 -12.11 -10.83
C ILE A 245 -3.92 -11.72 -9.90
N PRO A 246 -4.19 -11.15 -8.70
CA PRO A 246 -3.14 -10.85 -7.73
C PRO A 246 -2.34 -12.11 -7.37
N ARG A 247 -1.03 -12.00 -7.36
CA ARG A 247 -0.11 -13.09 -7.06
C ARG A 247 0.97 -12.64 -6.08
N LEU A 248 1.58 -13.60 -5.42
CA LEU A 248 2.82 -13.39 -4.68
C LEU A 248 3.97 -13.10 -5.65
N PRO A 249 4.97 -12.29 -5.24
CA PRO A 249 6.19 -12.06 -6.01
C PRO A 249 6.81 -13.35 -6.58
N GLY A 250 7.02 -13.35 -7.89
CA GLY A 250 7.55 -14.48 -8.65
C GLY A 250 6.53 -15.49 -9.17
N LEU A 251 5.25 -15.35 -8.81
CA LEU A 251 4.17 -16.19 -9.33
C LEU A 251 3.31 -15.47 -10.39
N GLY A 252 3.67 -14.27 -10.78
CA GLY A 252 2.99 -13.46 -11.79
C GLY A 252 3.90 -13.03 -12.93
N ASP A 253 3.52 -11.93 -13.58
CA ASP A 253 4.16 -11.40 -14.79
C ASP A 253 5.08 -10.19 -14.51
N ALA A 254 5.35 -9.83 -13.25
CA ALA A 254 6.28 -8.74 -12.91
C ALA A 254 7.74 -9.17 -13.14
N ASP A 255 8.50 -8.35 -13.84
CA ASP A 255 9.94 -8.59 -14.10
C ASP A 255 10.79 -8.07 -12.93
N TRP A 256 10.83 -8.84 -11.83
CA TRP A 256 11.55 -8.46 -10.60
C TRP A 256 13.01 -8.09 -10.82
N PRO A 257 13.80 -8.83 -11.63
CA PRO A 257 15.17 -8.43 -11.96
C PRO A 257 15.26 -7.02 -12.53
N LYS A 258 14.41 -6.65 -13.49
CA LYS A 258 14.40 -5.30 -14.09
C LYS A 258 13.90 -4.23 -13.13
N ILE A 259 12.86 -4.54 -12.34
CA ILE A 259 12.33 -3.63 -11.33
C ILE A 259 13.43 -3.26 -10.33
N PHE A 260 14.10 -4.24 -9.73
CA PHE A 260 15.15 -3.98 -8.76
C PHE A 260 16.36 -3.28 -9.40
N ALA A 261 16.76 -3.66 -10.61
CA ALA A 261 17.81 -2.95 -11.33
C ALA A 261 17.45 -1.47 -11.58
N ALA A 262 16.19 -1.16 -11.85
CA ALA A 262 15.72 0.21 -12.01
C ALA A 262 15.68 0.97 -10.68
N LEU A 263 15.20 0.34 -9.60
CA LEU A 263 15.19 0.92 -8.24
C LEU A 263 16.61 1.25 -7.76
N TYR A 264 17.57 0.34 -7.96
CA TYR A 264 18.99 0.60 -7.66
C TYR A 264 19.55 1.78 -8.45
N ARG A 265 19.26 1.86 -9.76
CA ARG A 265 19.70 3.00 -10.59
C ARG A 265 19.06 4.31 -10.16
N ALA A 266 17.85 4.27 -9.62
CA ALA A 266 17.16 5.44 -9.06
C ALA A 266 17.66 5.82 -7.65
N GLY A 267 18.54 5.02 -7.04
CA GLY A 267 19.08 5.25 -5.70
C GLY A 267 18.12 4.88 -4.58
N TYR A 268 17.10 4.07 -4.86
CA TYR A 268 16.17 3.61 -3.83
C TYR A 268 16.86 2.63 -2.86
N ASP A 269 16.79 2.93 -1.57
CA ASP A 269 17.34 2.09 -0.48
C ASP A 269 16.37 1.93 0.70
N GLY A 270 15.08 2.10 0.43
CA GLY A 270 14.01 2.04 1.42
C GLY A 270 13.45 0.64 1.67
N ALA A 271 12.24 0.63 2.18
CA ALA A 271 11.47 -0.57 2.51
C ALA A 271 10.91 -1.26 1.27
N VAL A 272 10.95 -2.59 1.26
CA VAL A 272 10.25 -3.46 0.31
C VAL A 272 9.32 -4.35 1.12
N ALA A 273 8.06 -3.97 1.21
CA ALA A 273 7.04 -4.69 1.95
C ALA A 273 6.25 -5.62 1.01
N ILE A 274 6.28 -6.92 1.25
CA ILE A 274 5.45 -7.86 0.49
C ILE A 274 3.98 -7.58 0.80
N GLU A 275 3.18 -7.35 -0.23
CA GLU A 275 1.73 -7.30 -0.13
C GLU A 275 1.14 -8.63 -0.62
N HIS A 276 0.56 -9.37 0.33
CA HIS A 276 0.04 -10.70 0.07
C HIS A 276 -1.45 -10.65 -0.26
N GLU A 277 -1.79 -10.83 -1.53
CA GLU A 277 -3.18 -10.91 -2.03
C GLU A 277 -3.45 -12.16 -2.90
N ASP A 278 -2.59 -13.17 -2.82
CA ASP A 278 -2.73 -14.40 -3.60
C ASP A 278 -3.73 -15.35 -2.95
N ARG A 279 -4.87 -15.57 -3.63
CA ARG A 279 -5.97 -16.40 -3.11
C ARG A 279 -5.62 -17.87 -2.93
N ASP A 280 -4.56 -18.36 -3.57
CA ASP A 280 -4.12 -19.74 -3.39
C ASP A 280 -3.43 -19.94 -2.03
N PHE A 281 -2.99 -18.84 -1.38
CA PHE A 281 -2.22 -18.85 -0.14
C PHE A 281 -2.90 -18.12 1.04
N GLU A 282 -4.19 -17.76 0.97
CA GLU A 282 -4.84 -16.93 2.02
C GLU A 282 -5.82 -17.67 2.93
N LYS A 283 -6.05 -18.97 2.74
CA LYS A 283 -7.13 -19.69 3.42
C LYS A 283 -6.84 -20.02 4.90
N THR A 284 -5.58 -20.09 5.28
CA THR A 284 -5.14 -20.39 6.65
C THR A 284 -3.85 -19.63 6.95
N ASP A 285 -3.58 -19.37 8.23
CA ASP A 285 -2.32 -18.74 8.67
C ASP A 285 -1.08 -19.46 8.13
N GLU A 286 -1.12 -20.80 8.06
CA GLU A 286 -0.02 -21.59 7.53
C GLU A 286 0.22 -21.30 6.05
N LEU A 287 -0.84 -21.17 5.26
CA LEU A 287 -0.74 -20.81 3.84
C LEU A 287 -0.28 -19.38 3.66
N ILE A 288 -0.79 -18.43 4.45
CA ILE A 288 -0.34 -17.03 4.45
C ILE A 288 1.16 -16.97 4.73
N LYS A 289 1.61 -17.61 5.82
CA LYS A 289 3.02 -17.70 6.20
C LYS A 289 3.87 -18.33 5.09
N ARG A 290 3.39 -19.41 4.48
CA ARG A 290 4.07 -20.05 3.34
C ARG A 290 4.17 -19.13 2.14
N GLY A 291 3.12 -18.37 1.83
CA GLY A 291 3.12 -17.37 0.78
C GLY A 291 4.19 -16.30 0.99
N PHE A 292 4.29 -15.75 2.19
CA PHE A 292 5.33 -14.79 2.53
C PHE A 292 6.75 -15.36 2.39
N LEU A 293 6.96 -16.64 2.77
CA LEU A 293 8.27 -17.29 2.61
C LEU A 293 8.64 -17.48 1.13
N ILE A 294 7.69 -17.85 0.27
CA ILE A 294 7.92 -17.95 -1.17
C ILE A 294 8.31 -16.58 -1.74
N ALA A 295 7.55 -15.54 -1.43
CA ALA A 295 7.82 -14.18 -1.90
C ALA A 295 9.18 -13.67 -1.38
N ARG A 296 9.50 -13.92 -0.09
CA ARG A 296 10.81 -13.61 0.49
C ARG A 296 11.94 -14.24 -0.31
N ASP A 297 11.85 -15.53 -0.58
CA ASP A 297 12.93 -16.29 -1.26
C ASP A 297 13.13 -15.81 -2.71
N VAL A 298 12.08 -15.32 -3.36
CA VAL A 298 12.15 -14.69 -4.69
C VAL A 298 12.83 -13.32 -4.63
N LEU A 299 12.51 -12.49 -3.63
CA LEU A 299 12.96 -11.11 -3.55
C LEU A 299 14.34 -10.95 -2.89
N ARG A 300 14.68 -11.84 -1.94
CA ARG A 300 15.92 -11.75 -1.14
C ARG A 300 17.20 -11.62 -1.97
N PRO A 301 17.39 -12.30 -3.10
CA PRO A 301 18.58 -12.14 -3.92
C PRO A 301 18.82 -10.73 -4.45
N TYR A 302 17.79 -9.89 -4.51
CA TYR A 302 17.86 -8.51 -4.98
C TYR A 302 18.01 -7.48 -3.86
N ILE A 303 17.93 -7.90 -2.59
CA ILE A 303 17.98 -7.00 -1.42
C ILE A 303 19.26 -7.31 -0.65
N LYS A 304 20.09 -6.29 -0.51
CA LYS A 304 21.40 -6.39 0.17
C LYS A 304 21.28 -6.08 1.64
#